data_b7537ce650568f2ec4e9a14507572d55
#
_entry.id   b7537ce650568f2ec4e9a14507572d55
#
_cell.length_a   1.000
_cell.length_b   1.000
_cell.length_c   1.000
_cell.angle_alpha   90.00
_cell.angle_beta   90.00
_cell.angle_gamma   90.00
#
_symmetry.space_group_name_H-M   'P 1'
#
loop_
_entity.id
_entity.type
_entity.pdbx_description
1 polymer ?
#
loop_
_entity_poly.entity_id
_entity_poly.type
_entity_poly.pdbx_seq_one_letter_code
_entity_poly.pdbx_strand_id
1 'polypeptide(L)'
;EVNIIFINGEKNIEFEKKILDINKNLKIFYTNYKPVNVDQFKGKKLLAVSGIGNPNNFFQLLLNSGLEIEKKLTYPDHYEFTENEFFKIIKEAKSMNAQVIVTEKDYYRIKNFKLDEIKYLKVSLNMPDREKFIKIITELYD
;
A
#
# COMPACT_ATOMS: atom_id res chain seq x y z
N GLU A 1 6.39 -24.61 14.97
CA GLU A 1 4.96 -24.38 15.25
C GLU A 1 4.65 -22.89 15.10
N VAL A 2 3.54 -22.54 14.40
CA VAL A 2 3.15 -21.13 14.23
C VAL A 2 2.29 -20.73 15.42
N ASN A 3 2.73 -19.71 16.16
CA ASN A 3 2.03 -19.22 17.35
C ASN A 3 1.44 -17.81 17.18
N ILE A 4 1.87 -17.07 16.15
CA ILE A 4 1.47 -15.69 15.90
C ILE A 4 1.09 -15.55 14.44
N ILE A 5 -0.05 -14.88 14.19
CA ILE A 5 -0.52 -14.52 12.85
C ILE A 5 -0.69 -13.01 12.78
N PHE A 6 -0.20 -12.42 11.69
CA PHE A 6 -0.47 -11.04 11.33
C PHE A 6 -1.50 -10.97 10.21
N ILE A 7 -2.55 -10.20 10.44
CA ILE A 7 -3.57 -9.91 9.43
C ILE A 7 -3.39 -8.45 9.01
N ASN A 8 -3.09 -8.24 7.74
CA ASN A 8 -3.01 -6.90 7.18
C ASN A 8 -4.38 -6.46 6.68
N GLY A 9 -4.96 -5.46 7.33
CA GLY A 9 -6.28 -4.93 7.00
C GLY A 9 -7.13 -4.65 8.24
N GLU A 10 -8.43 -4.46 8.04
CA GLU A 10 -9.37 -4.23 9.11
C GLU A 10 -9.71 -5.51 9.88
N LYS A 11 -10.14 -5.32 11.14
CA LYS A 11 -10.53 -6.42 12.00
C LYS A 11 -11.72 -7.19 11.41
N ASN A 12 -11.55 -8.51 11.23
CA ASN A 12 -12.56 -9.41 10.71
C ASN A 12 -12.79 -10.57 11.68
N ILE A 13 -13.85 -10.46 12.47
CA ILE A 13 -14.19 -11.41 13.55
C ILE A 13 -14.51 -12.80 12.99
N GLU A 14 -15.16 -12.88 11.84
CA GLU A 14 -15.51 -14.15 11.21
C GLU A 14 -14.24 -14.89 10.74
N PHE A 15 -13.29 -14.14 10.17
CA PHE A 15 -11.99 -14.69 9.76
C PHE A 15 -11.16 -15.12 10.97
N GLU A 16 -11.15 -14.32 12.05
CA GLU A 16 -10.50 -14.70 13.32
C GLU A 16 -11.03 -16.04 13.85
N LYS A 17 -12.36 -16.22 13.87
CA LYS A 17 -12.97 -17.48 14.31
C LYS A 17 -12.48 -18.66 13.48
N LYS A 18 -12.46 -18.55 12.17
CA LYS A 18 -11.98 -19.62 11.28
C LYS A 18 -10.52 -19.99 11.56
N ILE A 19 -9.69 -19.00 11.85
CA ILE A 19 -8.27 -19.22 12.20
C ILE A 19 -8.15 -19.91 13.56
N LEU A 20 -8.90 -19.45 14.58
CA LEU A 20 -8.86 -20.00 15.93
C LEU A 20 -9.51 -21.39 16.04
N ASP A 21 -10.42 -21.74 15.12
CA ASP A 21 -10.96 -23.11 15.02
C ASP A 21 -9.88 -24.11 14.58
N ILE A 22 -8.89 -23.65 13.80
CA ILE A 22 -7.73 -24.48 13.39
C ILE A 22 -6.75 -24.66 14.54
N ASN A 23 -6.44 -23.58 15.25
CA ASN A 23 -5.55 -23.61 16.42
C ASN A 23 -5.93 -22.50 17.43
N LYS A 24 -6.51 -22.90 18.56
CA LYS A 24 -6.99 -21.99 19.62
C LYS A 24 -5.87 -21.22 20.34
N ASN A 25 -4.61 -21.68 20.21
CA ASN A 25 -3.47 -21.05 20.86
C ASN A 25 -2.82 -19.93 20.04
N LEU A 26 -3.32 -19.69 18.82
CA LEU A 26 -2.79 -18.63 17.97
C LEU A 26 -3.09 -17.25 18.54
N LYS A 27 -2.10 -16.39 18.47
CA LYS A 27 -2.21 -14.96 18.78
C LYS A 27 -2.32 -14.17 17.48
N ILE A 28 -3.41 -13.42 17.32
CA ILE A 28 -3.70 -12.66 16.10
C ILE A 28 -3.41 -11.19 16.36
N PHE A 29 -2.63 -10.59 15.45
CA PHE A 29 -2.32 -9.16 15.44
C PHE A 29 -2.75 -8.56 14.10
N TYR A 30 -3.28 -7.36 14.15
CA TYR A 30 -3.63 -6.60 12.98
C TYR A 30 -2.55 -5.58 12.63
N THR A 31 -2.34 -5.41 11.35
CA THR A 31 -1.49 -4.37 10.78
C THR A 31 -2.24 -3.66 9.67
N ASN A 32 -1.90 -2.40 9.43
CA ASN A 32 -2.39 -1.65 8.28
C ASN A 32 -1.32 -0.72 7.74
N TYR A 33 -1.44 -0.34 6.48
CA TYR A 33 -0.59 0.67 5.89
C TYR A 33 -1.12 2.06 6.20
N LYS A 34 -0.22 2.92 6.69
CA LYS A 34 -0.50 4.33 6.97
C LYS A 34 0.35 5.20 6.02
N PRO A 35 -0.28 6.02 5.18
CA PRO A 35 0.48 6.92 4.33
C PRO A 35 1.16 8.00 5.16
N VAL A 36 2.41 8.35 4.78
CA VAL A 36 3.24 9.30 5.54
C VAL A 36 3.61 10.57 4.78
N ASN A 37 3.33 10.65 3.47
CA ASN A 37 3.65 11.83 2.64
C ASN A 37 2.44 12.42 1.92
N VAL A 38 1.24 12.27 2.48
CA VAL A 38 -0.03 12.71 1.88
C VAL A 38 -0.04 14.22 1.58
N ASP A 39 0.58 15.03 2.44
CA ASP A 39 0.57 16.49 2.31
C ASP A 39 1.17 16.99 0.99
N GLN A 40 2.07 16.23 0.39
CA GLN A 40 2.66 16.55 -0.92
C GLN A 40 1.65 16.53 -2.07
N PHE A 41 0.51 15.85 -1.89
CA PHE A 41 -0.49 15.59 -2.91
C PHE A 41 -1.82 16.31 -2.68
N LYS A 42 -2.00 16.95 -1.52
CA LYS A 42 -3.23 17.70 -1.21
C LYS A 42 -3.47 18.81 -2.23
N GLY A 43 -4.71 18.94 -2.67
CA GLY A 43 -5.12 19.93 -3.66
C GLY A 43 -4.65 19.68 -5.10
N LYS A 44 -4.05 18.50 -5.36
CA LYS A 44 -3.65 18.07 -6.69
C LYS A 44 -4.57 16.97 -7.21
N LYS A 45 -4.90 17.02 -8.50
CA LYS A 45 -5.49 15.88 -9.19
C LYS A 45 -4.41 14.83 -9.44
N LEU A 46 -4.76 13.57 -9.27
CA LEU A 46 -3.81 12.47 -9.39
C LEU A 46 -4.18 11.53 -10.55
N LEU A 47 -3.19 11.16 -11.35
CA LEU A 47 -3.24 9.98 -12.19
C LEU A 47 -2.51 8.87 -11.45
N ALA A 48 -3.28 7.93 -10.91
CA ALA A 48 -2.77 6.86 -10.05
C ALA A 48 -2.50 5.58 -10.86
N VAL A 49 -1.26 5.07 -10.77
CA VAL A 49 -0.82 3.88 -11.50
C VAL A 49 -0.43 2.79 -10.51
N SER A 50 -0.87 1.56 -10.76
CA SER A 50 -0.58 0.42 -9.90
C SER A 50 -0.37 -0.86 -10.70
N GLY A 51 0.79 -1.52 -10.49
CA GLY A 51 1.15 -2.85 -11.00
C GLY A 51 1.39 -3.86 -9.88
N ILE A 52 0.52 -3.86 -8.86
CA ILE A 52 0.58 -4.79 -7.73
C ILE A 52 -0.65 -5.72 -7.72
N GLY A 53 -0.57 -6.84 -7.00
CA GLY A 53 -1.62 -7.85 -6.95
C GLY A 53 -2.99 -7.39 -6.43
N ASN A 54 -3.04 -6.33 -5.61
CA ASN A 54 -4.28 -5.71 -5.16
C ASN A 54 -4.26 -4.19 -5.36
N PRO A 55 -4.49 -3.70 -6.58
CA PRO A 55 -4.46 -2.27 -6.90
C PRO A 55 -5.54 -1.47 -6.18
N ASN A 56 -6.69 -2.09 -5.87
CA ASN A 56 -7.78 -1.41 -5.18
C ASN A 56 -7.38 -0.91 -3.79
N ASN A 57 -6.55 -1.65 -3.06
CA ASN A 57 -6.05 -1.21 -1.76
C ASN A 57 -5.27 0.11 -1.87
N PHE A 58 -4.45 0.26 -2.90
CA PHE A 58 -3.72 1.49 -3.17
C PHE A 58 -4.65 2.66 -3.47
N PHE A 59 -5.62 2.46 -4.35
CA PHE A 59 -6.57 3.52 -4.70
C PHE A 59 -7.46 3.92 -3.50
N GLN A 60 -7.91 2.95 -2.71
CA GLN A 60 -8.67 3.24 -1.49
C GLN A 60 -7.81 4.00 -0.46
N LEU A 61 -6.54 3.66 -0.32
CA LEU A 61 -5.63 4.36 0.57
C LEU A 61 -5.47 5.84 0.19
N LEU A 62 -5.37 6.14 -1.13
CA LEU A 62 -5.36 7.52 -1.63
C LEU A 62 -6.68 8.24 -1.32
N LEU A 63 -7.82 7.64 -1.63
CA LEU A 63 -9.15 8.21 -1.40
C LEU A 63 -9.43 8.46 0.08
N ASN A 64 -9.13 7.47 0.93
CA ASN A 64 -9.30 7.58 2.38
C ASN A 64 -8.38 8.64 3.01
N SER A 65 -7.30 8.99 2.31
CA SER A 65 -6.40 10.09 2.69
C SER A 65 -6.89 11.48 2.22
N GLY A 66 -8.09 11.55 1.61
CA GLY A 66 -8.67 12.78 1.10
C GLY A 66 -8.03 13.30 -0.19
N LEU A 67 -7.39 12.41 -0.97
CA LEU A 67 -6.76 12.78 -2.23
C LEU A 67 -7.71 12.56 -3.41
N GLU A 68 -7.61 13.41 -4.42
CA GLU A 68 -8.45 13.39 -5.63
C GLU A 68 -7.78 12.56 -6.73
N ILE A 69 -8.43 11.46 -7.15
CA ILE A 69 -7.96 10.63 -8.25
C ILE A 69 -8.76 10.96 -9.51
N GLU A 70 -8.13 11.58 -10.50
CA GLU A 70 -8.72 11.87 -11.81
C GLU A 70 -8.77 10.63 -12.70
N LYS A 71 -7.70 9.82 -12.66
CA LYS A 71 -7.61 8.58 -13.45
C LYS A 71 -6.85 7.49 -12.71
N LYS A 72 -7.35 6.26 -12.86
CA LYS A 72 -6.71 5.04 -12.36
C LYS A 72 -6.19 4.20 -13.54
N LEU A 73 -4.93 3.77 -13.47
CA LEU A 73 -4.34 2.83 -14.40
C LEU A 73 -3.87 1.59 -13.63
N THR A 74 -4.36 0.43 -14.03
CA THR A 74 -4.06 -0.85 -13.40
C THR A 74 -3.32 -1.74 -14.37
N TYR A 75 -2.22 -2.30 -13.91
CA TYR A 75 -1.39 -3.27 -14.64
C TYR A 75 -1.36 -4.61 -13.87
N PRO A 76 -1.07 -5.72 -14.53
CA PRO A 76 -0.87 -7.00 -13.85
C PRO A 76 0.19 -6.94 -12.75
N ASP A 77 0.08 -7.81 -11.74
CA ASP A 77 1.15 -7.91 -10.74
C ASP A 77 2.47 -8.32 -11.43
N HIS A 78 3.58 -7.75 -10.96
CA HIS A 78 4.91 -7.91 -11.53
C HIS A 78 5.06 -7.42 -12.98
N TYR A 79 4.16 -6.52 -13.44
CA TYR A 79 4.28 -5.94 -14.77
C TYR A 79 5.62 -5.22 -14.95
N GLU A 80 6.30 -5.51 -16.05
CA GLU A 80 7.56 -4.88 -16.42
C GLU A 80 7.27 -3.62 -17.26
N PHE A 81 7.25 -2.49 -16.57
CA PHE A 81 7.04 -1.20 -17.20
C PHE A 81 8.20 -0.83 -18.12
N THR A 82 7.88 -0.18 -19.23
CA THR A 82 8.86 0.46 -20.09
C THR A 82 8.90 1.98 -19.86
N GLU A 83 10.04 2.59 -20.13
CA GLU A 83 10.18 4.04 -20.05
C GLU A 83 9.20 4.76 -20.98
N ASN A 84 9.00 4.24 -22.19
CA ASN A 84 8.06 4.79 -23.18
C ASN A 84 6.61 4.79 -22.69
N GLU A 85 6.19 3.77 -21.92
CA GLU A 85 4.86 3.74 -21.32
C GLU A 85 4.71 4.88 -20.31
N PHE A 86 5.70 5.09 -19.46
CA PHE A 86 5.66 6.19 -18.51
C PHE A 86 5.71 7.56 -19.16
N PHE A 87 6.44 7.75 -20.27
CA PHE A 87 6.35 9.00 -21.04
C PHE A 87 4.94 9.29 -21.54
N LYS A 88 4.21 8.26 -21.99
CA LYS A 88 2.80 8.41 -22.39
C LYS A 88 1.90 8.76 -21.21
N ILE A 89 2.09 8.07 -20.08
CA ILE A 89 1.34 8.32 -18.82
C ILE A 89 1.58 9.75 -18.33
N ILE A 90 2.82 10.21 -18.33
CA ILE A 90 3.18 11.59 -17.94
C ILE A 90 2.53 12.62 -18.88
N LYS A 91 2.57 12.37 -20.19
CA LYS A 91 1.93 13.25 -21.18
C LYS A 91 0.42 13.33 -20.95
N GLU A 92 -0.22 12.20 -20.68
CA GLU A 92 -1.64 12.13 -20.34
C GLU A 92 -1.96 12.89 -19.05
N ALA A 93 -1.18 12.67 -17.99
CA ALA A 93 -1.34 13.39 -16.73
C ALA A 93 -1.23 14.91 -16.92
N LYS A 94 -0.26 15.37 -17.70
CA LYS A 94 -0.10 16.80 -18.04
C LYS A 94 -1.32 17.35 -18.77
N SER A 95 -1.94 16.60 -19.68
CA SER A 95 -3.14 17.05 -20.41
C SER A 95 -4.36 17.26 -19.51
N MET A 96 -4.44 16.58 -18.38
CA MET A 96 -5.53 16.73 -17.39
C MET A 96 -5.10 17.49 -16.14
N ASN A 97 -3.93 18.14 -16.16
CA ASN A 97 -3.34 18.87 -15.03
C ASN A 97 -3.24 17.99 -13.76
N ALA A 98 -2.86 16.73 -13.94
CA ALA A 98 -2.73 15.75 -12.87
C ALA A 98 -1.26 15.40 -12.60
N GLN A 99 -0.97 15.02 -11.36
CA GLN A 99 0.31 14.47 -10.93
C GLN A 99 0.30 12.95 -11.04
N VAL A 100 1.30 12.35 -11.67
CA VAL A 100 1.46 10.88 -11.66
C VAL A 100 1.88 10.42 -10.28
N ILE A 101 1.14 9.45 -9.73
CA ILE A 101 1.44 8.80 -8.47
C ILE A 101 1.40 7.28 -8.64
N VAL A 102 2.41 6.61 -8.10
CA VAL A 102 2.54 5.15 -8.14
C VAL A 102 2.63 4.58 -6.72
N THR A 103 2.54 3.26 -6.59
CA THR A 103 2.89 2.60 -5.33
C THR A 103 4.40 2.71 -5.07
N GLU A 104 4.81 2.61 -3.82
CA GLU A 104 6.24 2.59 -3.47
C GLU A 104 6.97 1.40 -4.13
N LYS A 105 6.31 0.22 -4.21
CA LYS A 105 6.84 -0.98 -4.88
C LYS A 105 7.07 -0.73 -6.37
N ASP A 106 6.09 -0.13 -7.06
CA ASP A 106 6.21 0.18 -8.49
C ASP A 106 7.29 1.26 -8.73
N TYR A 107 7.37 2.27 -7.86
CA TYR A 107 8.42 3.29 -7.97
C TYR A 107 9.82 2.69 -7.96
N TYR A 108 10.10 1.74 -7.07
CA TYR A 108 11.41 1.09 -7.01
C TYR A 108 11.73 0.25 -8.26
N ARG A 109 10.73 -0.22 -8.99
CA ARG A 109 10.93 -0.94 -10.27
C ARG A 109 11.31 0.00 -11.40
N ILE A 110 10.80 1.23 -11.36
CA ILE A 110 10.97 2.22 -12.45
C ILE A 110 11.97 3.34 -12.13
N LYS A 111 12.54 3.36 -10.93
CA LYS A 111 13.46 4.44 -10.50
C LYS A 111 14.64 4.68 -11.44
N ASN A 112 15.08 3.64 -12.18
CA ASN A 112 16.17 3.73 -13.14
C ASN A 112 15.81 4.56 -14.38
N PHE A 113 14.52 4.80 -14.65
CA PHE A 113 14.07 5.69 -15.74
C PHE A 113 14.34 7.16 -15.45
N LYS A 114 14.62 7.52 -14.18
CA LYS A 114 14.97 8.90 -13.74
C LYS A 114 13.90 9.93 -14.13
N LEU A 115 12.63 9.59 -13.98
CA LEU A 115 11.48 10.42 -14.33
C LEU A 115 11.01 11.21 -13.11
N ASP A 116 11.44 12.46 -12.98
CA ASP A 116 11.17 13.34 -11.83
C ASP A 116 9.68 13.68 -11.65
N GLU A 117 8.88 13.59 -12.72
CA GLU A 117 7.44 13.82 -12.71
C GLU A 117 6.65 12.72 -12.00
N ILE A 118 7.25 11.55 -11.80
CA ILE A 118 6.58 10.45 -11.11
C ILE A 118 6.85 10.55 -9.61
N LYS A 119 5.77 10.56 -8.84
CA LYS A 119 5.83 10.53 -7.37
C LYS A 119 5.23 9.21 -6.87
N TYR A 120 5.54 8.85 -5.64
CA TYR A 120 4.98 7.66 -5.02
C TYR A 120 4.40 7.95 -3.64
N LEU A 121 3.37 7.18 -3.28
CA LEU A 121 2.82 7.20 -1.94
C LEU A 121 3.73 6.39 -1.02
N LYS A 122 4.39 7.09 -0.11
CA LYS A 122 5.17 6.45 0.94
C LYS A 122 4.24 5.95 2.04
N VAL A 123 4.44 4.71 2.47
CA VAL A 123 3.63 4.08 3.52
C VAL A 123 4.50 3.54 4.65
N SER A 124 3.96 3.54 5.86
CA SER A 124 4.52 2.84 7.01
C SER A 124 3.57 1.74 7.46
N LEU A 125 4.10 0.65 7.98
CA LEU A 125 3.30 -0.38 8.61
C LEU A 125 2.94 0.08 10.03
N ASN A 126 1.65 0.17 10.29
CA ASN A 126 1.11 0.48 11.61
C ASN A 126 0.59 -0.80 12.26
N MET A 127 0.92 -1.00 13.52
CA MET A 127 0.45 -2.11 14.36
C MET A 127 -0.18 -1.51 15.62
N PRO A 128 -1.50 -1.46 15.75
CA PRO A 128 -2.17 -0.90 16.91
C PRO A 128 -1.74 -1.57 18.24
N ASP A 129 -1.61 -2.91 18.24
CA ASP A 129 -1.24 -3.71 19.42
C ASP A 129 0.28 -3.98 19.53
N ARG A 130 1.12 -3.02 19.08
CA ARG A 130 2.58 -3.20 19.07
C ARG A 130 3.18 -3.54 20.42
N GLU A 131 2.74 -2.88 21.49
CA GLU A 131 3.26 -3.11 22.85
C GLU A 131 2.95 -4.53 23.34
N LYS A 132 1.73 -5.01 23.09
CA LYS A 132 1.32 -6.39 23.40
C LYS A 132 2.15 -7.40 22.62
N PHE A 133 2.43 -7.12 21.33
CA PHE A 133 3.28 -7.97 20.51
C PHE A 133 4.71 -8.03 21.05
N ILE A 134 5.32 -6.87 21.38
CA ILE A 134 6.67 -6.80 21.94
C ILE A 134 6.76 -7.61 23.24
N LYS A 135 5.78 -7.45 24.15
CA LYS A 135 5.74 -8.20 25.41
C LYS A 135 5.77 -9.71 25.16
N ILE A 136 4.94 -10.22 24.24
CA ILE A 136 4.89 -11.64 23.91
C ILE A 136 6.22 -12.15 23.36
N ILE A 137 6.86 -11.38 22.45
CA ILE A 137 8.15 -11.77 21.90
C ILE A 137 9.22 -11.79 23.01
N THR A 138 9.27 -10.80 23.86
CA THR A 138 10.24 -10.75 24.96
C THR A 138 10.09 -11.96 25.90
N GLU A 139 8.84 -12.32 26.27
CA GLU A 139 8.56 -13.48 27.13
C GLU A 139 8.91 -14.84 26.48
N LEU A 140 9.10 -14.91 25.15
CA LEU A 140 9.52 -16.13 24.45
C LEU A 140 11.04 -16.33 24.45
N TYR A 141 11.82 -15.29 24.77
CA TYR A 141 13.28 -15.32 24.79
C TYR A 141 13.90 -15.24 26.19
N ASP A 142 13.08 -15.03 27.22
CA ASP A 142 13.46 -15.13 28.64
C ASP A 142 13.22 -16.58 29.14
#